data_486ac462102f3e0b0af2c3349e393be3
#
_entry.id   486ac462102f3e0b0af2c3349e393be3
#
_cell.length_a   1.000
_cell.length_b   1.000
_cell.length_c   1.000
_cell.angle_alpha   90.00
_cell.angle_beta   90.00
_cell.angle_gamma   90.00
#
_symmetry.space_group_name_H-M   'P 1'
#
loop_
_entity.id
_entity.type
_entity.pdbx_description
1 polymer ?
#
loop_
_entity_poly.entity_id
_entity_poly.type
_entity_poly.pdbx_seq_one_letter_code
_entity_poly.pdbx_strand_id
1 'polypeptide(L)'
;MDTRETREAWLERAMEQYEESLLRMCFAYLGDAALAEDAVQETFWKAYRALERFRGDAGEKTWLLRIAINTCRDLRRSAWFRHVDRNVTLDALGEPADPAQEWSQWDDTLTRAVMGLKPKYREAVLLCCYQGLTGQEAASVLKISRSAVMNRLKQAKTILRKELEAWYHGE
;
A
#
# COMPACT_ATOMS: atom_id res chain seq x y z
N MET A 1 -20.10 -7.02 -13.17
CA MET A 1 -19.78 -8.43 -12.85
C MET A 1 -20.70 -9.30 -13.68
N ASP A 2 -20.13 -10.11 -14.54
CA ASP A 2 -20.92 -11.00 -15.36
C ASP A 2 -21.57 -12.04 -14.42
N THR A 3 -22.89 -12.24 -14.54
CA THR A 3 -23.71 -13.08 -13.65
C THR A 3 -23.36 -14.58 -13.73
N ARG A 4 -22.25 -14.94 -14.37
CA ARG A 4 -21.80 -16.31 -14.57
C ARG A 4 -20.43 -16.63 -13.95
N GLU A 5 -19.72 -15.63 -13.40
CA GLU A 5 -18.41 -15.88 -12.78
C GLU A 5 -18.61 -16.43 -11.37
N THR A 6 -18.03 -17.60 -11.08
CA THR A 6 -18.01 -18.12 -9.69
C THR A 6 -17.08 -17.28 -8.82
N ARG A 7 -17.24 -17.36 -7.50
CA ARG A 7 -16.39 -16.63 -6.55
C ARG A 7 -14.92 -17.03 -6.68
N GLU A 8 -14.69 -18.30 -6.94
CA GLU A 8 -13.36 -18.88 -7.15
C GLU A 8 -12.73 -18.37 -8.44
N ALA A 9 -13.47 -18.37 -9.55
CA ALA A 9 -13.01 -17.86 -10.84
C ALA A 9 -12.71 -16.35 -10.76
N TRP A 10 -13.53 -15.60 -10.02
CA TRP A 10 -13.26 -14.19 -9.75
C TRP A 10 -11.94 -14.00 -8.98
N LEU A 11 -11.73 -14.81 -7.93
CA LEU A 11 -10.53 -14.72 -7.11
C LEU A 11 -9.27 -15.01 -7.93
N GLU A 12 -9.27 -16.09 -8.72
CA GLU A 12 -8.15 -16.44 -9.60
C GLU A 12 -7.82 -15.31 -10.58
N ARG A 13 -8.83 -14.80 -11.28
CA ARG A 13 -8.66 -13.67 -12.20
C ARG A 13 -8.17 -12.40 -11.49
N ALA A 14 -8.72 -12.08 -10.33
CA ALA A 14 -8.32 -10.89 -9.57
C ALA A 14 -6.87 -11.01 -9.06
N MET A 15 -6.45 -12.19 -8.63
CA MET A 15 -5.06 -12.45 -8.24
C MET A 15 -4.14 -12.27 -9.45
N GLU A 16 -4.41 -12.92 -10.58
CA GLU A 16 -3.61 -12.77 -11.80
C GLU A 16 -3.48 -11.31 -12.24
N GLN A 17 -4.55 -10.54 -12.09
CA GLN A 17 -4.59 -9.15 -12.57
C GLN A 17 -3.95 -8.15 -11.61
N TYR A 18 -4.09 -8.33 -10.30
CA TYR A 18 -3.78 -7.30 -9.32
C TYR A 18 -2.68 -7.66 -8.32
N GLU A 19 -2.30 -8.94 -8.17
CA GLU A 19 -1.39 -9.39 -7.12
C GLU A 19 -0.06 -8.64 -7.15
N GLU A 20 0.61 -8.58 -8.29
CA GLU A 20 1.91 -7.92 -8.41
C GLU A 20 1.83 -6.43 -8.07
N SER A 21 0.81 -5.73 -8.59
CA SER A 21 0.66 -4.29 -8.33
C SER A 21 0.29 -3.99 -6.88
N LEU A 22 -0.51 -4.85 -6.24
CA LEU A 22 -0.84 -4.76 -4.83
C LEU A 22 0.39 -5.03 -3.96
N LEU A 23 1.18 -6.02 -4.32
CA LEU A 23 2.38 -6.38 -3.59
C LEU A 23 3.41 -5.24 -3.58
N ARG A 24 3.67 -4.63 -4.74
CA ARG A 24 4.51 -3.43 -4.85
C ARG A 24 3.99 -2.28 -3.98
N MET A 25 2.70 -2.02 -4.03
CA MET A 25 2.08 -0.95 -3.23
C MET A 25 2.18 -1.25 -1.73
N CYS A 26 1.87 -2.46 -1.30
CA CYS A 26 1.95 -2.87 0.10
C CYS A 26 3.40 -2.79 0.61
N PHE A 27 4.38 -3.21 -0.21
CA PHE A 27 5.79 -3.07 0.12
C PHE A 27 6.21 -1.60 0.27
N ALA A 28 5.85 -0.74 -0.67
CA ALA A 28 6.13 0.70 -0.58
C ALA A 28 5.41 1.37 0.61
N TYR A 29 4.29 0.80 1.06
CA TYR A 29 3.56 1.27 2.24
C TYR A 29 4.21 0.81 3.55
N LEU A 30 4.53 -0.47 3.67
CA LEU A 30 4.93 -1.14 4.91
C LEU A 30 6.45 -1.16 5.13
N GLY A 31 7.24 -1.13 4.05
CA GLY A 31 8.70 -1.23 4.12
C GLY A 31 9.21 -2.60 4.56
N ASP A 32 8.37 -3.63 4.51
CA ASP A 32 8.67 -5.00 4.95
C ASP A 32 8.02 -5.99 3.98
N ALA A 33 8.83 -6.88 3.40
CA ALA A 33 8.38 -7.84 2.39
C ALA A 33 7.38 -8.86 2.95
N ALA A 34 7.65 -9.40 4.13
CA ALA A 34 6.77 -10.39 4.77
C ALA A 34 5.41 -9.77 5.13
N LEU A 35 5.41 -8.55 5.67
CA LEU A 35 4.17 -7.81 5.93
C LEU A 35 3.43 -7.44 4.64
N ALA A 36 4.14 -7.16 3.56
CA ALA A 36 3.52 -6.86 2.27
C ALA A 36 2.81 -8.09 1.68
N GLU A 37 3.43 -9.26 1.75
CA GLU A 37 2.81 -10.54 1.35
C GLU A 37 1.57 -10.84 2.20
N ASP A 38 1.67 -10.70 3.52
CA ASP A 38 0.54 -10.87 4.43
C ASP A 38 -0.60 -9.90 4.10
N ALA A 39 -0.27 -8.63 3.78
CA ALA A 39 -1.27 -7.64 3.39
C ALA A 39 -2.01 -8.02 2.11
N VAL A 40 -1.31 -8.55 1.11
CA VAL A 40 -1.91 -8.98 -0.15
C VAL A 40 -2.82 -10.18 0.06
N GLN A 41 -2.36 -11.22 0.77
CA GLN A 41 -3.16 -12.40 1.09
C GLN A 41 -4.43 -12.02 1.86
N GLU A 42 -4.30 -11.20 2.90
CA GLU A 42 -5.41 -10.72 3.71
C GLU A 42 -6.38 -9.86 2.88
N THR A 43 -5.87 -9.07 1.94
CA THR A 43 -6.68 -8.26 1.03
C THR A 43 -7.57 -9.14 0.16
N PHE A 44 -7.01 -10.14 -0.51
CA PHE A 44 -7.78 -11.07 -1.34
C PHE A 44 -8.77 -11.89 -0.52
N TRP A 45 -8.38 -12.32 0.68
CA TRP A 45 -9.27 -13.02 1.58
C TRP A 45 -10.48 -12.17 2.01
N LYS A 46 -10.24 -10.94 2.42
CA LYS A 46 -11.30 -9.98 2.76
C LYS A 46 -12.21 -9.67 1.56
N ALA A 47 -11.61 -9.48 0.39
CA ALA A 47 -12.34 -9.23 -0.85
C ALA A 47 -13.23 -10.44 -1.22
N TYR A 48 -12.69 -11.65 -1.18
CA TYR A 48 -13.44 -12.88 -1.44
C TYR A 48 -14.66 -13.02 -0.52
N ARG A 49 -14.49 -12.75 0.77
CA ARG A 49 -15.58 -12.78 1.74
C ARG A 49 -16.62 -11.69 1.54
N ALA A 50 -16.21 -10.54 1.04
CA ALA A 50 -17.09 -9.38 0.83
C ALA A 50 -17.66 -9.29 -0.59
N LEU A 51 -17.31 -10.22 -1.49
CA LEU A 51 -17.64 -10.14 -2.91
C LEU A 51 -19.13 -10.03 -3.18
N GLU A 52 -19.97 -10.74 -2.43
CA GLU A 52 -21.43 -10.68 -2.56
C GLU A 52 -22.01 -9.29 -2.25
N ARG A 53 -21.30 -8.49 -1.47
CA ARG A 53 -21.70 -7.12 -1.11
C ARG A 53 -21.10 -6.06 -2.04
N PHE A 54 -20.26 -6.48 -2.97
CA PHE A 54 -19.67 -5.58 -3.96
C PHE A 54 -20.73 -5.17 -4.98
N ARG A 55 -21.11 -3.89 -4.98
CA ARG A 55 -22.17 -3.33 -5.84
C ARG A 55 -21.66 -2.80 -7.18
N GLY A 56 -20.33 -2.72 -7.37
CA GLY A 56 -19.73 -2.19 -8.59
C GLY A 56 -19.74 -0.65 -8.71
N ASP A 57 -20.26 0.08 -7.73
CA ASP A 57 -20.35 1.55 -7.76
C ASP A 57 -18.95 2.22 -7.83
N ALA A 58 -18.00 1.68 -7.12
CA ALA A 58 -16.59 1.97 -7.33
C ALA A 58 -16.01 0.82 -8.16
N GLY A 59 -15.27 1.07 -9.21
CA GLY A 59 -14.64 0.00 -9.99
C GLY A 59 -13.93 -1.03 -9.11
N GLU A 60 -13.85 -2.27 -9.58
CA GLU A 60 -13.25 -3.41 -8.85
C GLU A 60 -11.87 -3.07 -8.28
N LYS A 61 -11.01 -2.46 -9.09
CA LYS A 61 -9.67 -2.00 -8.66
C LYS A 61 -9.73 -1.04 -7.47
N THR A 62 -10.59 -0.04 -7.54
CA THR A 62 -10.76 0.96 -6.47
C THR A 62 -11.25 0.31 -5.17
N TRP A 63 -12.15 -0.66 -5.30
CA TRP A 63 -12.66 -1.42 -4.16
C TRP A 63 -11.56 -2.30 -3.52
N LEU A 64 -10.77 -3.03 -4.33
CA LEU A 64 -9.63 -3.81 -3.83
C LEU A 64 -8.58 -2.92 -3.14
N LEU A 65 -8.27 -1.77 -3.72
CA LEU A 65 -7.32 -0.82 -3.14
C LEU A 65 -7.79 -0.25 -1.80
N ARG A 66 -9.09 -0.06 -1.62
CA ARG A 66 -9.67 0.33 -0.33
C ARG A 66 -9.41 -0.74 0.73
N ILE A 67 -9.63 -2.01 0.39
CA ILE A 67 -9.37 -3.14 1.29
C ILE A 67 -7.86 -3.21 1.60
N ALA A 68 -7.01 -3.09 0.59
CA ALA A 68 -5.56 -3.15 0.74
C ALA A 68 -4.99 -2.04 1.63
N ILE A 69 -5.39 -0.79 1.42
CA ILE A 69 -4.95 0.35 2.26
C ILE A 69 -5.38 0.16 3.72
N ASN A 70 -6.62 -0.26 3.95
CA ASN A 70 -7.10 -0.53 5.31
C ASN A 70 -6.33 -1.69 5.95
N THR A 71 -6.04 -2.74 5.21
CA THR A 71 -5.24 -3.87 5.69
C THR A 71 -3.81 -3.43 6.04
N CYS A 72 -3.17 -2.63 5.19
CA CYS A 72 -1.85 -2.07 5.50
C CYS A 72 -1.86 -1.19 6.75
N ARG A 73 -2.88 -0.36 6.93
CA ARG A 73 -3.06 0.45 8.14
C ARG A 73 -3.15 -0.41 9.40
N ASP A 74 -3.94 -1.47 9.35
CA ASP A 74 -4.14 -2.40 10.47
C ASP A 74 -2.85 -3.14 10.81
N LEU A 75 -2.15 -3.69 9.81
CA LEU A 75 -0.88 -4.39 9.99
C LEU A 75 0.20 -3.47 10.56
N ARG A 76 0.30 -2.24 10.06
CA ARG A 76 1.24 -1.26 10.59
C ARG A 76 0.96 -0.90 12.04
N ARG A 77 -0.30 -0.73 12.41
CA ARG A 77 -0.73 -0.47 13.78
C ARG A 77 -0.40 -1.64 14.69
N SER A 78 -0.69 -2.86 14.27
CA SER A 78 -0.37 -4.07 15.02
C SER A 78 1.14 -4.28 15.20
N ALA A 79 1.93 -4.00 14.18
CA ALA A 79 3.39 -4.06 14.26
C ALA A 79 3.94 -3.02 15.25
N TRP A 80 3.40 -1.79 15.23
CA TRP A 80 3.78 -0.74 16.17
C TRP A 80 3.46 -1.14 17.62
N PHE A 81 2.26 -1.65 17.91
CA PHE A 81 1.90 -2.13 19.25
C PHE A 81 2.78 -3.28 19.72
N ARG A 82 3.14 -4.23 18.83
CA ARG A 82 4.06 -5.31 19.18
C ARG A 82 5.46 -4.80 19.56
N HIS A 83 5.91 -3.70 18.97
CA HIS A 83 7.17 -3.05 19.34
C HIS A 83 7.07 -2.27 20.66
N VAL A 84 5.93 -1.68 20.98
CA VAL A 84 5.70 -0.92 22.21
C VAL A 84 5.49 -1.84 23.43
N ASP A 85 4.74 -2.92 23.27
CA ASP A 85 4.47 -3.91 24.34
C ASP A 85 5.69 -4.79 24.67
N ARG A 86 6.60 -4.93 23.75
CA ARG A 86 7.89 -5.56 24.04
C ARG A 86 8.85 -4.46 24.50
N ASN A 87 9.01 -4.32 25.81
CA ASN A 87 10.24 -3.81 26.43
C ASN A 87 11.41 -4.76 26.09
N VAL A 88 11.54 -5.13 24.82
CA VAL A 88 12.62 -5.95 24.32
C VAL A 88 13.78 -4.99 24.02
N THR A 89 14.81 -5.09 24.83
CA THR A 89 16.11 -4.52 24.52
C THR A 89 16.47 -4.79 23.06
N LEU A 90 16.99 -3.78 22.37
CA LEU A 90 17.41 -3.80 20.95
C LEU A 90 18.28 -5.04 20.57
N ASP A 91 18.88 -5.71 21.54
CA ASP A 91 19.75 -6.87 21.37
C ASP A 91 19.03 -8.20 21.10
N ALA A 92 17.70 -8.27 21.20
CA ALA A 92 16.94 -9.50 20.99
C ALA A 92 16.23 -9.56 19.64
N LEU A 93 16.27 -8.49 18.85
CA LEU A 93 15.86 -8.51 17.45
C LEU A 93 17.07 -8.96 16.65
N GLY A 94 17.06 -10.21 16.20
CA GLY A 94 17.90 -10.60 15.08
C GLY A 94 17.73 -9.55 13.98
N GLU A 95 18.82 -9.18 13.31
CA GLU A 95 18.75 -8.25 12.18
C GLU A 95 17.56 -8.66 11.32
N PRO A 96 16.63 -7.71 10.97
CA PRO A 96 15.60 -8.02 10.00
C PRO A 96 16.32 -8.61 8.80
N ALA A 97 15.89 -9.79 8.35
CA ALA A 97 16.40 -10.38 7.13
C ALA A 97 16.41 -9.25 6.10
N ASP A 98 17.60 -8.96 5.56
CA ASP A 98 17.80 -7.83 4.66
C ASP A 98 16.79 -7.96 3.50
N PRO A 99 15.70 -7.17 3.46
CA PRO A 99 14.72 -7.28 2.40
C PRO A 99 15.34 -6.91 1.05
N ALA A 100 16.50 -6.25 1.07
CA ALA A 100 17.18 -5.74 -0.11
C ALA A 100 17.57 -6.83 -1.10
N GLN A 101 17.75 -8.08 -0.68
CA GLN A 101 18.26 -9.14 -1.56
C GLN A 101 17.17 -9.77 -2.45
N GLU A 102 15.94 -9.89 -1.96
CA GLU A 102 14.81 -10.44 -2.75
C GLU A 102 14.00 -9.38 -3.49
N TRP A 103 13.97 -8.14 -2.99
CA TRP A 103 13.15 -7.05 -3.50
C TRP A 103 13.95 -5.92 -4.16
N SER A 104 15.22 -6.17 -4.46
CA SER A 104 16.15 -5.18 -5.05
C SER A 104 15.63 -4.52 -6.33
N GLN A 105 14.76 -5.19 -7.07
CA GLN A 105 14.13 -4.64 -8.28
C GLN A 105 13.10 -3.52 -7.98
N TRP A 106 12.60 -3.43 -6.74
CA TRP A 106 11.60 -2.42 -6.35
C TRP A 106 12.12 -1.43 -5.31
N ASP A 107 13.26 -1.74 -4.69
CA ASP A 107 13.92 -0.89 -3.72
C ASP A 107 14.88 0.09 -4.45
N ASP A 108 14.28 0.99 -5.20
CA ASP A 108 14.99 2.11 -5.79
C ASP A 108 14.92 3.35 -4.86
N THR A 109 15.69 4.36 -5.20
CA THR A 109 15.77 5.62 -4.43
C THR A 109 14.40 6.26 -4.28
N LEU A 110 13.54 6.19 -5.30
CA LEU A 110 12.19 6.75 -5.25
C LEU A 110 11.31 5.98 -4.26
N THR A 111 11.35 4.66 -4.28
CA THR A 111 10.59 3.82 -3.35
C THR A 111 11.00 4.10 -1.90
N ARG A 112 12.30 4.23 -1.62
CA ARG A 112 12.79 4.62 -0.28
C ARG A 112 12.31 6.00 0.15
N ALA A 113 12.35 6.99 -0.75
CA ALA A 113 11.84 8.31 -0.47
C ALA A 113 10.33 8.30 -0.17
N VAL A 114 9.54 7.50 -0.90
CA VAL A 114 8.11 7.29 -0.63
C VAL A 114 7.88 6.64 0.72
N MET A 115 8.68 5.62 1.07
CA MET A 115 8.62 4.98 2.39
C MET A 115 8.93 5.96 3.54
N GLY A 116 9.76 6.97 3.31
CA GLY A 116 10.07 8.03 4.27
C GLY A 116 8.93 9.03 4.51
N LEU A 117 7.94 9.10 3.63
CA LEU A 117 6.80 9.99 3.79
C LEU A 117 5.94 9.61 5.01
N LYS A 118 5.34 10.63 5.64
CA LYS A 118 4.26 10.37 6.62
C LYS A 118 3.12 9.58 5.95
N PRO A 119 2.46 8.66 6.67
CA PRO A 119 1.46 7.76 6.10
C PRO A 119 0.40 8.44 5.24
N LYS A 120 -0.13 9.57 5.69
CA LYS A 120 -1.15 10.33 4.94
C LYS A 120 -0.68 10.82 3.56
N TYR A 121 0.59 11.15 3.42
CA TYR A 121 1.18 11.56 2.14
C TYR A 121 1.53 10.35 1.28
N ARG A 122 2.07 9.31 1.91
CA ARG A 122 2.39 8.05 1.26
C ARG A 122 1.16 7.42 0.60
N GLU A 123 0.04 7.36 1.30
CA GLU A 123 -1.23 6.84 0.78
C GLU A 123 -1.68 7.57 -0.49
N ALA A 124 -1.63 8.90 -0.49
CA ALA A 124 -2.02 9.69 -1.66
C ALA A 124 -1.10 9.42 -2.86
N VAL A 125 0.21 9.32 -2.65
CA VAL A 125 1.19 8.99 -3.70
C VAL A 125 0.96 7.59 -4.23
N LEU A 126 0.81 6.60 -3.36
CA LEU A 126 0.61 5.20 -3.76
C LEU A 126 -0.67 5.02 -4.57
N LEU A 127 -1.77 5.63 -4.16
CA LEU A 127 -3.04 5.51 -4.88
C LEU A 127 -3.03 6.26 -6.22
N CYS A 128 -2.53 7.49 -6.27
CA CYS A 128 -2.59 8.31 -7.47
C CYS A 128 -1.43 8.07 -8.42
N CYS A 129 -0.20 7.94 -7.91
CA CYS A 129 0.99 7.84 -8.76
C CYS A 129 1.36 6.39 -9.08
N TYR A 130 1.24 5.45 -8.15
CA TYR A 130 1.54 4.04 -8.37
C TYR A 130 0.36 3.28 -8.98
N GLN A 131 -0.85 3.50 -8.46
CA GLN A 131 -2.05 2.78 -8.88
C GLN A 131 -2.84 3.51 -9.96
N GLY A 132 -2.52 4.77 -10.25
CA GLY A 132 -3.14 5.55 -11.32
C GLY A 132 -4.58 5.97 -11.03
N LEU A 133 -5.00 6.03 -9.76
CA LEU A 133 -6.32 6.53 -9.41
C LEU A 133 -6.44 8.03 -9.64
N THR A 134 -7.60 8.46 -10.07
CA THR A 134 -7.96 9.88 -10.05
C THR A 134 -8.06 10.40 -8.61
N GLY A 135 -7.96 11.71 -8.43
CA GLY A 135 -8.14 12.31 -7.11
C GLY A 135 -9.50 12.00 -6.48
N GLN A 136 -10.54 11.82 -7.29
CA GLN A 136 -11.87 11.44 -6.82
C GLN A 136 -11.94 9.98 -6.34
N GLU A 137 -11.34 9.07 -7.08
CA GLU A 137 -11.25 7.65 -6.69
C GLU A 137 -10.40 7.47 -5.42
N ALA A 138 -9.25 8.14 -5.35
CA ALA A 138 -8.41 8.12 -4.15
C ALA A 138 -9.14 8.74 -2.94
N ALA A 139 -9.90 9.80 -3.12
CA ALA A 139 -10.75 10.39 -2.08
C ALA A 139 -11.78 9.37 -1.55
N SER A 140 -12.40 8.61 -2.44
CA SER A 140 -13.31 7.52 -2.09
C SER A 140 -12.61 6.41 -1.29
N VAL A 141 -11.40 6.01 -1.69
CA VAL A 141 -10.60 5.01 -0.97
C VAL A 141 -10.24 5.49 0.43
N LEU A 142 -9.75 6.72 0.55
CA LEU A 142 -9.24 7.28 1.81
C LEU A 142 -10.34 7.86 2.71
N LYS A 143 -11.57 7.97 2.21
CA LYS A 143 -12.72 8.61 2.89
C LYS A 143 -12.42 10.07 3.30
N ILE A 144 -11.85 10.82 2.39
CA ILE A 144 -11.55 12.26 2.52
C ILE A 144 -12.04 13.00 1.29
N SER A 145 -11.99 14.32 1.29
CA SER A 145 -12.34 15.12 0.12
C SER A 145 -11.28 15.01 -0.99
N ARG A 146 -11.69 15.23 -2.23
CA ARG A 146 -10.76 15.34 -3.37
C ARG A 146 -9.72 16.44 -3.12
N SER A 147 -10.13 17.57 -2.58
CA SER A 147 -9.22 18.68 -2.23
C SER A 147 -8.16 18.26 -1.23
N ALA A 148 -8.53 17.45 -0.23
CA ALA A 148 -7.58 16.90 0.73
C ALA A 148 -6.57 15.96 0.06
N VAL A 149 -7.00 15.10 -0.88
CA VAL A 149 -6.09 14.25 -1.67
C VAL A 149 -5.09 15.11 -2.44
N MET A 150 -5.58 16.10 -3.17
CA MET A 150 -4.74 16.98 -3.98
C MET A 150 -3.73 17.76 -3.15
N ASN A 151 -4.15 18.23 -1.96
CA ASN A 151 -3.25 18.90 -1.03
C ASN A 151 -2.17 17.95 -0.49
N ARG A 152 -2.53 16.72 -0.12
CA ARG A 152 -1.58 15.68 0.30
C ARG A 152 -0.57 15.36 -0.80
N LEU A 153 -1.01 15.22 -2.04
CA LEU A 153 -0.13 15.01 -3.19
C LEU A 153 0.84 16.17 -3.40
N LYS A 154 0.36 17.40 -3.30
CA LYS A 154 1.21 18.60 -3.42
C LYS A 154 2.30 18.62 -2.35
N GLN A 155 1.95 18.35 -1.11
CA GLN A 155 2.92 18.28 -0.01
C GLN A 155 3.90 17.13 -0.19
N ALA A 156 3.42 15.95 -0.57
CA ALA A 156 4.27 14.79 -0.86
C ALA A 156 5.29 15.08 -1.96
N LYS A 157 4.85 15.67 -3.07
CA LYS A 157 5.75 16.05 -4.19
C LYS A 157 6.81 17.06 -3.77
N THR A 158 6.48 18.00 -2.91
CA THR A 158 7.44 18.98 -2.37
C THR A 158 8.50 18.29 -1.52
N ILE A 159 8.11 17.35 -0.65
CA ILE A 159 9.03 16.59 0.19
C ILE A 159 9.93 15.70 -0.68
N LEU A 160 9.34 14.93 -1.58
CA LEU A 160 10.07 14.01 -2.47
C LEU A 160 11.07 14.75 -3.35
N ARG A 161 10.71 15.93 -3.88
CA ARG A 161 11.64 16.75 -4.67
C ARG A 161 12.87 17.13 -3.86
N LYS A 162 12.70 17.60 -2.63
CA LYS A 162 13.80 17.95 -1.74
C LYS A 162 14.74 16.77 -1.46
N GLU A 163 14.17 15.62 -1.14
CA GLU A 163 14.96 14.42 -0.82
C GLU A 163 15.70 13.90 -2.04
N LEU A 164 15.07 13.90 -3.22
CA LEU A 164 15.71 13.45 -4.46
C LEU A 164 16.76 14.43 -4.96
N GLU A 165 16.56 15.74 -4.81
CA GLU A 165 17.58 16.74 -5.13
C GLU A 165 18.83 16.57 -4.25
N ALA A 166 18.67 16.39 -2.94
CA ALA A 166 19.79 16.11 -2.03
C ALA A 166 20.54 14.83 -2.45
N TRP A 167 19.83 13.79 -2.83
CA TRP A 167 20.44 12.55 -3.31
C TRP A 167 21.23 12.73 -4.62
N TYR A 168 20.70 13.51 -5.60
CA TYR A 168 21.37 13.79 -6.86
C TYR A 168 22.61 14.68 -6.71
N HIS A 169 22.63 15.55 -5.71
CA HIS A 169 23.76 16.48 -5.47
C HIS A 169 24.79 15.96 -4.46
N GLY A 170 24.60 14.74 -3.93
CA GLY A 170 25.61 14.05 -3.12
C GLY A 170 25.83 14.64 -1.72
N GLU A 171 24.84 15.33 -1.16
CA GLU A 171 24.87 15.84 0.22
C GLU A 171 24.29 14.83 1.21
#